data_a38d9ab228557fd475bdd27d1881dbda
#
_entry.id   a38d9ab228557fd475bdd27d1881dbda
#
_cell.length_a   1.000
_cell.length_b   1.000
_cell.length_c   1.000
_cell.angle_alpha   90.00
_cell.angle_beta   90.00
_cell.angle_gamma   90.00
#
_symmetry.space_group_name_H-M   'P 1'
#
loop_
_entity.id
_entity.type
_entity.pdbx_description
1 polymer ?
#
loop_
_entity_poly.entity_id
_entity_poly.type
_entity_poly.pdbx_seq_one_letter_code
_entity_poly.pdbx_strand_id
1 'polypeptide(L)'
;MYADGYDVQVAKKIAEHLNVTLVIQPLEWDGLIPALNANTIDLVIAGMSPTAERKESIDFSDTYYDSNLVMVVRKDGAYTAATKIADFSGAKITGQLNTFHYSVIDQIAGVKKQTALPDFAALTSALRSSSIDGYVCEKPGAISAVTAYSEFTYIEFAEGNGFTCNPEDASIAVGLRKGSSLTATVNEALAKITKAEREELMSAAIARQPVSNE
;
A
#
# COMPACT_ATOMS: atom_id res chain seq x y z
N MET A 1 -11.79 11.98 -14.28
CA MET A 1 -11.49 10.60 -13.79
C MET A 1 -12.20 10.46 -12.45
N TYR A 2 -12.98 9.41 -12.24
CA TYR A 2 -13.67 9.19 -10.97
C TYR A 2 -12.75 8.39 -10.06
N ALA A 3 -12.37 8.93 -8.91
CA ALA A 3 -11.56 8.20 -7.94
C ALA A 3 -12.45 7.21 -7.18
N ASP A 4 -12.05 5.94 -7.12
CA ASP A 4 -12.68 4.89 -6.32
C ASP A 4 -11.58 4.00 -5.70
N GLY A 5 -11.95 3.19 -4.74
CA GLY A 5 -11.07 2.29 -4.02
C GLY A 5 -11.36 2.30 -2.52
N TYR A 6 -10.68 1.42 -1.80
CA TYR A 6 -10.89 1.27 -0.35
C TYR A 6 -10.68 2.60 0.41
N ASP A 7 -9.57 3.27 0.18
CA ASP A 7 -9.24 4.55 0.84
C ASP A 7 -10.26 5.64 0.53
N VAL A 8 -10.81 5.67 -0.69
CA VAL A 8 -11.88 6.58 -1.06
C VAL A 8 -13.16 6.30 -0.26
N GLN A 9 -13.49 5.04 -0.01
CA GLN A 9 -14.66 4.68 0.81
C GLN A 9 -14.44 5.05 2.28
N VAL A 10 -13.23 4.84 2.81
CA VAL A 10 -12.86 5.31 4.16
C VAL A 10 -12.95 6.84 4.24
N ALA A 11 -12.43 7.57 3.25
CA ALA A 11 -12.51 9.03 3.19
C ALA A 11 -13.96 9.54 3.18
N LYS A 12 -14.86 8.89 2.45
CA LYS A 12 -16.31 9.22 2.45
C LYS A 12 -16.91 9.08 3.84
N LYS A 13 -16.63 7.99 4.56
CA LYS A 13 -17.13 7.78 5.92
C LYS A 13 -16.60 8.81 6.91
N ILE A 14 -15.33 9.18 6.78
CA ILE A 14 -14.75 10.27 7.59
C ILE A 14 -15.46 11.59 7.29
N ALA A 15 -15.65 11.95 6.01
CA ALA A 15 -16.31 13.18 5.61
C ALA A 15 -17.79 13.23 6.06
N GLU A 16 -18.51 12.12 5.98
CA GLU A 16 -19.88 11.98 6.50
C GLU A 16 -19.92 12.21 8.03
N HIS A 17 -18.97 11.62 8.77
CA HIS A 17 -18.89 11.83 10.22
C HIS A 17 -18.59 13.28 10.59
N LEU A 18 -17.70 13.94 9.85
CA LEU A 18 -17.34 15.35 10.00
C LEU A 18 -18.43 16.31 9.49
N ASN A 19 -19.44 15.80 8.79
CA ASN A 19 -20.48 16.58 8.09
C ASN A 19 -19.88 17.63 7.14
N VAL A 20 -18.90 17.21 6.33
CA VAL A 20 -18.24 18.06 5.32
C VAL A 20 -18.29 17.42 3.94
N THR A 21 -18.08 18.25 2.90
CA THR A 21 -17.95 17.76 1.53
C THR A 21 -16.56 17.19 1.30
N LEU A 22 -16.47 15.94 0.83
CA LEU A 22 -15.22 15.32 0.44
C LEU A 22 -14.73 15.89 -0.91
N VAL A 23 -13.51 16.39 -0.93
CA VAL A 23 -12.78 16.75 -2.15
C VAL A 23 -11.55 15.87 -2.25
N ILE A 24 -11.44 15.08 -3.33
CA ILE A 24 -10.31 14.20 -3.56
C ILE A 24 -9.33 14.92 -4.50
N GLN A 25 -8.09 15.08 -4.03
CA GLN A 25 -7.00 15.69 -4.81
C GLN A 25 -5.95 14.61 -5.11
N PRO A 26 -5.84 14.15 -6.37
CA PRO A 26 -4.79 13.22 -6.78
C PRO A 26 -3.43 13.91 -6.74
N LEU A 27 -2.46 13.27 -6.10
CA LEU A 27 -1.07 13.72 -5.99
C LEU A 27 -0.13 12.52 -6.17
N GLU A 28 1.07 12.77 -6.66
CA GLU A 28 2.15 11.81 -6.64
C GLU A 28 2.58 11.48 -5.20
N TRP A 29 3.04 10.25 -4.97
CA TRP A 29 3.37 9.76 -3.64
C TRP A 29 4.27 10.70 -2.83
N ASP A 30 5.38 11.16 -3.44
CA ASP A 30 6.34 12.04 -2.80
C ASP A 30 5.81 13.45 -2.51
N GLY A 31 4.69 13.82 -3.13
CA GLY A 31 4.00 15.09 -2.93
C GLY A 31 3.03 15.12 -1.76
N LEU A 32 2.64 13.95 -1.18
CA LEU A 32 1.57 13.85 -0.18
C LEU A 32 1.91 14.57 1.13
N ILE A 33 3.04 14.24 1.74
CA ILE A 33 3.47 14.88 3.01
C ILE A 33 3.79 16.37 2.82
N PRO A 34 4.52 16.80 1.77
CA PRO A 34 4.68 18.22 1.46
C PRO A 34 3.36 18.98 1.31
N ALA A 35 2.38 18.43 0.58
CA ALA A 35 1.07 19.06 0.39
C ALA A 35 0.28 19.17 1.71
N LEU A 36 0.34 18.14 2.55
CA LEU A 36 -0.27 18.14 3.88
C LEU A 36 0.36 19.24 4.77
N ASN A 37 1.67 19.35 4.81
CA ASN A 37 2.39 20.36 5.59
C ASN A 37 2.21 21.78 5.06
N ALA A 38 2.03 21.93 3.73
CA ALA A 38 1.71 23.22 3.08
C ALA A 38 0.25 23.62 3.26
N ASN A 39 -0.59 22.85 3.93
CA ASN A 39 -2.01 23.09 4.13
C ASN A 39 -2.83 23.18 2.82
N THR A 40 -2.38 22.48 1.77
CA THR A 40 -3.12 22.38 0.49
C THR A 40 -4.07 21.19 0.47
N ILE A 41 -3.87 20.22 1.36
CA ILE A 41 -4.77 19.13 1.70
C ILE A 41 -4.89 19.00 3.23
N ASP A 42 -5.99 18.44 3.70
CA ASP A 42 -6.28 18.30 5.15
C ASP A 42 -5.87 16.94 5.70
N LEU A 43 -6.00 15.89 4.89
CA LEU A 43 -5.73 14.49 5.26
C LEU A 43 -5.00 13.79 4.12
N VAL A 44 -4.19 12.79 4.46
CA VAL A 44 -3.64 11.81 3.53
C VAL A 44 -4.29 10.47 3.82
N ILE A 45 -5.03 9.93 2.85
CA ILE A 45 -5.66 8.61 2.90
C ILE A 45 -5.26 7.88 1.62
N ALA A 46 -4.14 7.19 1.66
CA ALA A 46 -3.45 6.67 0.47
C ALA A 46 -2.61 5.41 0.79
N GLY A 47 -3.11 4.51 1.65
CA GLY A 47 -2.34 3.33 2.05
C GLY A 47 -1.05 3.68 2.81
N MET A 48 -1.02 4.77 3.55
CA MET A 48 0.20 5.26 4.18
C MET A 48 0.43 4.63 5.54
N SER A 49 1.59 3.93 5.68
CA SER A 49 2.03 3.37 6.96
C SER A 49 2.58 4.44 7.89
N PRO A 50 2.25 4.40 9.19
CA PRO A 50 2.71 5.34 10.20
C PRO A 50 4.14 5.02 10.68
N THR A 51 5.12 4.98 9.76
CA THR A 51 6.52 4.70 10.10
C THR A 51 7.12 5.76 11.04
N ALA A 52 8.14 5.36 11.81
CA ALA A 52 8.83 6.27 12.73
C ALA A 52 9.35 7.53 12.02
N GLU A 53 9.92 7.39 10.82
CA GLU A 53 10.40 8.50 10.01
C GLU A 53 9.28 9.48 9.65
N ARG A 54 8.13 8.98 9.18
CA ARG A 54 6.98 9.83 8.81
C ARG A 54 6.38 10.53 10.03
N LYS A 55 6.37 9.85 11.19
CA LYS A 55 5.91 10.41 12.46
C LYS A 55 6.77 11.60 12.95
N GLU A 56 7.97 11.80 12.44
CA GLU A 56 8.75 13.01 12.70
C GLU A 56 8.12 14.25 12.05
N SER A 57 7.50 14.08 10.87
CA SER A 57 7.00 15.18 10.04
C SER A 57 5.49 15.40 10.11
N ILE A 58 4.70 14.36 10.39
CA ILE A 58 3.23 14.39 10.44
C ILE A 58 2.71 13.54 11.59
N ASP A 59 1.44 13.73 11.94
CA ASP A 59 0.72 12.87 12.88
C ASP A 59 -0.11 11.83 12.12
N PHE A 60 -0.54 10.81 12.82
CA PHE A 60 -1.37 9.74 12.28
C PHE A 60 -2.58 9.48 13.16
N SER A 61 -3.66 9.03 12.53
CA SER A 61 -4.81 8.45 13.22
C SER A 61 -4.48 7.07 13.80
N ASP A 62 -5.46 6.47 14.48
CA ASP A 62 -5.49 5.03 14.68
C ASP A 62 -5.46 4.31 13.34
N THR A 63 -4.92 3.08 13.32
CA THR A 63 -4.84 2.28 12.11
C THR A 63 -6.21 1.84 11.62
N TYR A 64 -6.43 1.91 10.31
CA TYR A 64 -7.70 1.48 9.72
C TYR A 64 -7.57 0.21 8.86
N TYR A 65 -6.35 -0.24 8.61
CA TYR A 65 -6.08 -1.52 7.94
C TYR A 65 -4.73 -2.07 8.36
N ASP A 66 -4.65 -3.40 8.53
CA ASP A 66 -3.40 -4.13 8.76
C ASP A 66 -3.20 -5.11 7.62
N SER A 67 -2.00 -5.20 7.10
CA SER A 67 -1.67 -6.06 5.97
C SER A 67 -0.32 -6.74 6.14
N ASN A 68 -0.16 -7.85 5.43
CA ASN A 68 1.12 -8.54 5.33
C ASN A 68 1.82 -8.15 4.04
N LEU A 69 3.16 -8.15 4.08
CA LEU A 69 3.98 -8.01 2.89
C LEU A 69 3.98 -9.33 2.10
N VAL A 70 3.84 -9.18 0.79
CA VAL A 70 3.86 -10.28 -0.17
C VAL A 70 4.80 -9.94 -1.33
N MET A 71 5.16 -10.96 -2.10
CA MET A 71 5.94 -10.81 -3.33
C MET A 71 5.05 -11.07 -4.53
N VAL A 72 4.87 -10.07 -5.42
CA VAL A 72 4.18 -10.25 -6.70
C VAL A 72 5.19 -10.70 -7.74
N VAL A 73 4.85 -11.78 -8.46
CA VAL A 73 5.69 -12.40 -9.48
C VAL A 73 4.85 -12.79 -10.70
N ARG A 74 5.48 -13.09 -11.81
CA ARG A 74 4.80 -13.69 -12.97
C ARG A 74 4.56 -15.18 -12.74
N LYS A 75 3.41 -15.70 -13.19
CA LYS A 75 3.04 -17.13 -13.09
C LYS A 75 4.01 -18.05 -13.83
N ASP A 76 4.57 -17.59 -14.94
CA ASP A 76 5.57 -18.31 -15.74
C ASP A 76 7.02 -18.03 -15.33
N GLY A 77 7.21 -17.25 -14.24
CA GLY A 77 8.53 -16.87 -13.72
C GLY A 77 9.21 -17.97 -12.90
N ALA A 78 10.53 -17.85 -12.75
CA ALA A 78 11.36 -18.83 -12.04
C ALA A 78 11.04 -18.93 -10.53
N TYR A 79 10.38 -17.93 -9.95
CA TYR A 79 10.16 -17.82 -8.48
C TYR A 79 8.74 -18.14 -8.04
N THR A 80 7.89 -18.67 -8.91
CA THR A 80 6.47 -18.97 -8.62
C THR A 80 6.29 -20.01 -7.50
N ALA A 81 7.27 -20.91 -7.33
CA ALA A 81 7.27 -21.96 -6.30
C ALA A 81 7.95 -21.52 -4.98
N ALA A 82 8.36 -20.25 -4.86
CA ALA A 82 8.98 -19.73 -3.64
C ALA A 82 8.01 -19.82 -2.46
N THR A 83 8.53 -20.14 -1.27
CA THR A 83 7.74 -20.24 -0.03
C THR A 83 8.31 -19.39 1.10
N LYS A 84 9.52 -18.88 0.93
CA LYS A 84 10.23 -18.01 1.87
C LYS A 84 11.04 -16.94 1.12
N ILE A 85 11.36 -15.85 1.79
CA ILE A 85 12.12 -14.76 1.16
C ILE A 85 13.51 -15.20 0.67
N ALA A 86 14.14 -16.19 1.32
CA ALA A 86 15.43 -16.72 0.92
C ALA A 86 15.41 -17.39 -0.47
N ASP A 87 14.26 -17.85 -0.95
CA ASP A 87 14.12 -18.49 -2.27
C ASP A 87 14.29 -17.47 -3.42
N PHE A 88 14.26 -16.17 -3.11
CA PHE A 88 14.49 -15.09 -4.07
C PHE A 88 15.98 -14.69 -4.21
N SER A 89 16.91 -15.50 -3.71
CA SER A 89 18.34 -15.28 -3.95
C SER A 89 18.63 -15.23 -5.45
N GLY A 90 19.32 -14.18 -5.91
CA GLY A 90 19.62 -13.94 -7.32
C GLY A 90 18.50 -13.29 -8.13
N ALA A 91 17.28 -13.17 -7.58
CA ALA A 91 16.16 -12.53 -8.25
C ALA A 91 16.36 -11.02 -8.34
N LYS A 92 15.84 -10.43 -9.43
CA LYS A 92 15.75 -8.97 -9.64
C LYS A 92 14.50 -8.47 -8.97
N ILE A 93 14.61 -7.91 -7.76
CA ILE A 93 13.47 -7.46 -6.96
C ILE A 93 13.55 -5.95 -6.77
N THR A 94 12.38 -5.31 -6.81
CA THR A 94 12.22 -3.89 -6.50
C THR A 94 10.98 -3.64 -5.62
N GLY A 95 10.73 -2.39 -5.31
CA GLY A 95 9.56 -1.89 -4.57
C GLY A 95 9.33 -0.44 -4.91
N GLN A 96 8.26 0.14 -4.36
CA GLN A 96 7.94 1.54 -4.57
C GLN A 96 8.95 2.44 -3.85
N LEU A 97 9.34 3.51 -4.53
CA LEU A 97 10.24 4.55 -4.01
C LEU A 97 9.66 5.17 -2.71
N ASN A 98 10.56 5.49 -1.77
CA ASN A 98 10.23 6.10 -0.48
C ASN A 98 9.19 5.30 0.35
N THR A 99 9.23 3.96 0.22
CA THR A 99 8.43 3.05 1.04
C THR A 99 9.30 2.00 1.72
N PHE A 100 8.80 1.47 2.84
CA PHE A 100 9.46 0.36 3.53
C PHE A 100 9.44 -0.94 2.70
N HIS A 101 8.53 -1.07 1.73
CA HIS A 101 8.53 -2.18 0.77
C HIS A 101 9.86 -2.33 0.03
N TYR A 102 10.49 -1.21 -0.29
CA TYR A 102 11.80 -1.22 -0.91
C TYR A 102 12.92 -1.54 0.07
N SER A 103 12.82 -1.06 1.31
CA SER A 103 13.85 -1.28 2.33
C SER A 103 13.93 -2.73 2.79
N VAL A 104 12.79 -3.43 2.94
CA VAL A 104 12.77 -4.83 3.40
C VAL A 104 13.43 -5.81 2.42
N ILE A 105 13.61 -5.43 1.15
CA ILE A 105 14.28 -6.25 0.13
C ILE A 105 15.71 -6.62 0.56
N ASP A 106 16.37 -5.79 1.36
CA ASP A 106 17.71 -6.05 1.87
C ASP A 106 17.78 -7.28 2.81
N GLN A 107 16.63 -7.78 3.28
CA GLN A 107 16.54 -9.03 4.04
C GLN A 107 16.73 -10.29 3.17
N ILE A 108 16.66 -10.17 1.86
CA ILE A 108 16.82 -11.29 0.94
C ILE A 108 18.30 -11.46 0.61
N ALA A 109 18.93 -12.47 1.19
CA ALA A 109 20.34 -12.76 0.94
C ALA A 109 20.61 -13.05 -0.55
N GLY A 110 21.54 -12.31 -1.16
CA GLY A 110 21.93 -12.52 -2.57
C GLY A 110 20.94 -11.97 -3.60
N VAL A 111 19.94 -11.21 -3.21
CA VAL A 111 19.01 -10.54 -4.13
C VAL A 111 19.74 -9.57 -5.06
N LYS A 112 19.26 -9.43 -6.28
CA LYS A 112 19.66 -8.36 -7.20
C LYS A 112 18.67 -7.21 -7.09
N LYS A 113 18.77 -6.44 -5.99
CA LYS A 113 17.90 -5.29 -5.74
C LYS A 113 18.00 -4.29 -6.89
N GLN A 114 16.87 -4.01 -7.54
CA GLN A 114 16.76 -3.04 -8.62
C GLN A 114 16.43 -1.66 -8.08
N THR A 115 16.60 -0.62 -8.88
CA THR A 115 16.20 0.75 -8.54
C THR A 115 14.72 0.81 -8.19
N ALA A 116 14.37 1.50 -7.11
CA ALA A 116 12.99 1.73 -6.71
C ALA A 116 12.19 2.45 -7.81
N LEU A 117 10.92 2.11 -7.96
CA LEU A 117 10.04 2.70 -8.97
C LEU A 117 9.00 3.63 -8.32
N PRO A 118 8.53 4.66 -9.03
CA PRO A 118 7.72 5.72 -8.42
C PRO A 118 6.34 5.23 -7.95
N ASP A 119 5.72 4.31 -8.69
CA ASP A 119 4.34 3.89 -8.45
C ASP A 119 4.07 2.44 -8.86
N PHE A 120 2.86 1.95 -8.56
CA PHE A 120 2.44 0.59 -8.91
C PHE A 120 2.27 0.37 -10.41
N ALA A 121 2.00 1.40 -11.22
CA ALA A 121 1.92 1.28 -12.66
C ALA A 121 3.30 0.97 -13.25
N ALA A 122 4.34 1.65 -12.77
CA ALA A 122 5.72 1.37 -13.14
C ALA A 122 6.17 -0.03 -12.68
N LEU A 123 5.79 -0.46 -11.47
CA LEU A 123 6.09 -1.81 -10.94
C LEU A 123 5.46 -2.91 -11.79
N THR A 124 4.18 -2.79 -12.12
CA THR A 124 3.48 -3.76 -12.96
C THR A 124 4.01 -3.78 -14.38
N SER A 125 4.35 -2.63 -14.96
CA SER A 125 4.99 -2.54 -16.29
C SER A 125 6.36 -3.21 -16.32
N ALA A 126 7.20 -2.99 -15.30
CA ALA A 126 8.51 -3.61 -15.18
C ALA A 126 8.42 -5.14 -15.01
N LEU A 127 7.42 -5.64 -14.26
CA LEU A 127 7.19 -7.07 -14.09
C LEU A 127 6.67 -7.71 -15.40
N ARG A 128 5.74 -7.07 -16.11
CA ARG A 128 5.24 -7.53 -17.43
C ARG A 128 6.35 -7.64 -18.47
N SER A 129 7.23 -6.64 -18.52
CA SER A 129 8.37 -6.62 -19.45
C SER A 129 9.52 -7.55 -19.04
N SER A 130 9.42 -8.25 -17.91
CA SER A 130 10.49 -9.09 -17.34
C SER A 130 11.79 -8.33 -17.02
N SER A 131 11.71 -7.01 -16.86
CA SER A 131 12.83 -6.20 -16.37
C SER A 131 13.15 -6.51 -14.90
N ILE A 132 12.13 -6.92 -14.15
CA ILE A 132 12.22 -7.45 -12.78
C ILE A 132 11.59 -8.84 -12.70
N ASP A 133 11.96 -9.62 -11.68
CA ASP A 133 11.40 -10.93 -11.40
C ASP A 133 10.24 -10.86 -10.38
N GLY A 134 10.19 -9.78 -9.59
CA GLY A 134 9.13 -9.52 -8.63
C GLY A 134 9.24 -8.17 -7.96
N TYR A 135 8.18 -7.78 -7.26
CA TYR A 135 8.17 -6.60 -6.41
C TYR A 135 7.44 -6.86 -5.08
N VAL A 136 7.86 -6.14 -4.04
CA VAL A 136 7.25 -6.23 -2.70
C VAL A 136 6.12 -5.21 -2.59
N CYS A 137 4.99 -5.63 -2.06
CA CYS A 137 3.88 -4.75 -1.68
C CYS A 137 3.02 -5.38 -0.58
N GLU A 138 2.02 -4.65 -0.09
CA GLU A 138 0.97 -5.23 0.77
C GLU A 138 0.02 -6.11 -0.02
N LYS A 139 -0.58 -7.07 0.68
CA LYS A 139 -1.51 -8.06 0.11
C LYS A 139 -2.67 -7.44 -0.70
N PRO A 140 -3.35 -6.35 -0.29
CA PRO A 140 -4.40 -5.74 -1.12
C PRO A 140 -3.89 -5.24 -2.47
N GLY A 141 -2.71 -4.64 -2.50
CA GLY A 141 -2.04 -4.22 -3.75
C GLY A 141 -1.73 -5.40 -4.66
N ALA A 142 -1.27 -6.52 -4.08
CA ALA A 142 -1.03 -7.75 -4.83
C ALA A 142 -2.32 -8.35 -5.41
N ILE A 143 -3.40 -8.42 -4.61
CA ILE A 143 -4.70 -8.90 -5.09
C ILE A 143 -5.21 -8.02 -6.24
N SER A 144 -5.05 -6.70 -6.12
CA SER A 144 -5.34 -5.76 -7.19
C SER A 144 -4.56 -6.08 -8.46
N ALA A 145 -3.25 -6.29 -8.35
CA ALA A 145 -2.39 -6.58 -9.49
C ALA A 145 -2.77 -7.89 -10.18
N VAL A 146 -3.03 -8.98 -9.43
CA VAL A 146 -3.39 -10.27 -10.03
C VAL A 146 -4.83 -10.30 -10.58
N THR A 147 -5.69 -9.40 -10.12
CA THR A 147 -7.03 -9.21 -10.68
C THR A 147 -6.95 -8.47 -12.02
N ALA A 148 -6.10 -7.44 -12.10
CA ALA A 148 -5.90 -6.66 -13.32
C ALA A 148 -5.08 -7.41 -14.38
N TYR A 149 -4.10 -8.22 -13.97
CA TYR A 149 -3.14 -8.90 -14.85
C TYR A 149 -3.16 -10.41 -14.59
N SER A 150 -3.80 -11.17 -15.47
CA SER A 150 -3.97 -12.63 -15.31
C SER A 150 -2.66 -13.42 -15.31
N GLU A 151 -1.58 -12.85 -15.89
CA GLU A 151 -0.23 -13.42 -15.90
C GLU A 151 0.51 -13.28 -14.57
N PHE A 152 0.00 -12.52 -13.61
CA PHE A 152 0.60 -12.36 -12.30
C PHE A 152 0.03 -13.33 -11.26
N THR A 153 0.86 -13.61 -10.27
CA THR A 153 0.48 -14.24 -9.00
C THR A 153 1.25 -13.57 -7.87
N TYR A 154 0.89 -13.85 -6.64
CA TYR A 154 1.68 -13.39 -5.49
C TYR A 154 2.00 -14.55 -4.56
N ILE A 155 3.12 -14.41 -3.85
CA ILE A 155 3.59 -15.34 -2.84
C ILE A 155 3.29 -14.71 -1.47
N GLU A 156 2.45 -15.37 -0.70
CA GLU A 156 2.21 -15.07 0.70
C GLU A 156 3.11 -15.96 1.55
N PHE A 157 3.80 -15.40 2.50
CA PHE A 157 4.76 -16.12 3.32
C PHE A 157 4.09 -16.59 4.62
N ALA A 158 4.35 -17.85 5.00
CA ALA A 158 4.01 -18.33 6.32
C ALA A 158 4.83 -17.59 7.39
N GLU A 159 4.36 -17.60 8.64
CA GLU A 159 5.04 -16.98 9.78
C GLU A 159 6.50 -17.46 9.86
N GLY A 160 7.42 -16.51 10.03
CA GLY A 160 8.87 -16.77 10.08
C GLY A 160 9.55 -16.95 8.72
N ASN A 161 8.81 -17.05 7.61
CA ASN A 161 9.36 -17.20 6.27
C ASN A 161 9.34 -15.91 5.43
N GLY A 162 8.60 -14.91 5.89
CA GLY A 162 8.42 -13.62 5.22
C GLY A 162 9.39 -12.54 5.70
N PHE A 163 9.08 -11.31 5.31
CA PHE A 163 9.79 -10.13 5.75
C PHE A 163 9.52 -9.84 7.23
N THR A 164 10.55 -9.40 7.94
CA THR A 164 10.42 -8.85 9.28
C THR A 164 10.23 -7.34 9.17
N CYS A 165 9.16 -6.81 9.73
CA CYS A 165 8.90 -5.38 9.83
C CYS A 165 8.27 -5.08 11.19
N ASN A 166 8.34 -3.80 11.61
CA ASN A 166 7.60 -3.40 12.79
C ASN A 166 6.09 -3.52 12.51
N PRO A 167 5.27 -3.91 13.48
CA PRO A 167 3.82 -4.01 13.28
C PRO A 167 3.19 -2.71 12.73
N GLU A 168 3.70 -1.54 13.16
CA GLU A 168 3.23 -0.24 12.67
C GLU A 168 3.53 -0.01 11.19
N ASP A 169 4.65 -0.54 10.67
CA ASP A 169 5.01 -0.41 9.26
C ASP A 169 4.09 -1.23 8.35
N ALA A 170 3.52 -2.32 8.89
CA ALA A 170 2.54 -3.16 8.19
C ALA A 170 1.09 -2.67 8.35
N SER A 171 0.86 -1.58 9.09
CA SER A 171 -0.45 -0.97 9.30
C SER A 171 -0.63 0.26 8.42
N ILE A 172 -1.88 0.64 8.18
CA ILE A 172 -2.24 1.82 7.38
C ILE A 172 -3.05 2.76 8.25
N ALA A 173 -2.71 4.05 8.23
CA ALA A 173 -3.36 5.10 9.00
C ALA A 173 -3.58 6.37 8.16
N VAL A 174 -4.47 7.24 8.62
CA VAL A 174 -4.69 8.56 8.01
C VAL A 174 -3.57 9.49 8.47
N GLY A 175 -2.86 10.11 7.52
CA GLY A 175 -1.87 11.15 7.81
C GLY A 175 -2.53 12.50 8.05
N LEU A 176 -2.09 13.20 9.09
CA LEU A 176 -2.56 14.53 9.49
C LEU A 176 -1.36 15.45 9.76
N ARG A 177 -1.56 16.77 9.64
CA ARG A 177 -0.53 17.72 10.06
C ARG A 177 -0.20 17.53 11.54
N LYS A 178 1.05 17.80 11.90
CA LYS A 178 1.49 17.82 13.31
C LYS A 178 0.59 18.71 14.16
N GLY A 179 0.09 18.14 15.29
CA GLY A 179 -0.78 18.83 16.22
C GLY A 179 -2.17 19.14 15.67
N SER A 180 -2.63 18.42 14.65
CA SER A 180 -3.96 18.63 14.07
C SER A 180 -5.07 18.35 15.07
N SER A 181 -6.01 19.28 15.20
CA SER A 181 -7.22 19.09 16.01
C SER A 181 -8.19 18.06 15.42
N LEU A 182 -8.00 17.66 14.16
CA LEU A 182 -8.85 16.67 13.49
C LEU A 182 -8.55 15.22 13.91
N THR A 183 -7.39 14.95 14.54
CA THR A 183 -6.97 13.58 14.86
C THR A 183 -8.00 12.83 15.70
N ALA A 184 -8.52 13.46 16.76
CA ALA A 184 -9.53 12.83 17.62
C ALA A 184 -10.80 12.50 16.84
N THR A 185 -11.32 13.44 16.06
CA THR A 185 -12.56 13.26 15.29
C THR A 185 -12.39 12.24 14.15
N VAL A 186 -11.22 12.18 13.51
CA VAL A 186 -10.89 11.13 12.53
C VAL A 186 -10.87 9.76 13.21
N ASN A 187 -10.29 9.63 14.40
CA ASN A 187 -10.29 8.38 15.15
C ASN A 187 -11.71 7.95 15.55
N GLU A 188 -12.58 8.89 15.97
CA GLU A 188 -13.99 8.61 16.23
C GLU A 188 -14.73 8.10 14.98
N ALA A 189 -14.44 8.66 13.81
CA ALA A 189 -15.00 8.20 12.55
C ALA A 189 -14.53 6.79 12.22
N LEU A 190 -13.22 6.53 12.34
CA LEU A 190 -12.63 5.21 12.08
C LEU A 190 -13.15 4.13 13.05
N ALA A 191 -13.37 4.47 14.32
CA ALA A 191 -13.90 3.54 15.30
C ALA A 191 -15.33 3.06 14.98
N LYS A 192 -16.11 3.83 14.20
CA LYS A 192 -17.45 3.46 13.73
C LYS A 192 -17.44 2.47 12.58
N ILE A 193 -16.32 2.32 11.87
CA ILE A 193 -16.15 1.36 10.78
C ILE A 193 -15.69 0.04 11.39
N THR A 194 -16.60 -0.91 11.53
CA THR A 194 -16.29 -2.23 12.10
C THR A 194 -15.26 -3.00 11.25
N LYS A 195 -14.59 -3.98 11.84
CA LYS A 195 -13.66 -4.85 11.11
C LYS A 195 -14.32 -5.52 9.92
N ALA A 196 -15.52 -6.09 10.11
CA ALA A 196 -16.27 -6.75 9.03
C ALA A 196 -16.60 -5.78 7.90
N GLU A 197 -16.98 -4.54 8.21
CA GLU A 197 -17.25 -3.51 7.23
C GLU A 197 -15.98 -3.10 6.46
N ARG A 198 -14.83 -3.01 7.14
CA ARG A 198 -13.53 -2.74 6.48
C ARG A 198 -13.16 -3.85 5.49
N GLU A 199 -13.36 -5.11 5.86
CA GLU A 199 -13.14 -6.27 4.99
C GLU A 199 -14.08 -6.27 3.78
N GLU A 200 -15.36 -5.93 3.98
CA GLU A 200 -16.35 -5.79 2.91
C GLU A 200 -15.99 -4.64 1.95
N LEU A 201 -15.63 -3.48 2.47
CA LEU A 201 -15.21 -2.32 1.67
C LEU A 201 -13.97 -2.63 0.83
N MET A 202 -12.99 -3.34 1.40
CA MET A 202 -11.78 -3.76 0.67
C MET A 202 -12.15 -4.74 -0.45
N SER A 203 -12.91 -5.78 -0.15
CA SER A 203 -13.33 -6.79 -1.12
C SER A 203 -14.14 -6.17 -2.26
N ALA A 204 -15.08 -5.27 -1.94
CA ALA A 204 -15.88 -4.56 -2.92
C ALA A 204 -15.03 -3.59 -3.78
N ALA A 205 -14.02 -2.93 -3.21
CA ALA A 205 -13.11 -2.06 -3.95
C ALA A 205 -12.28 -2.86 -4.96
N ILE A 206 -11.73 -4.00 -4.55
CA ILE A 206 -10.97 -4.90 -5.44
C ILE A 206 -11.84 -5.42 -6.57
N ALA A 207 -13.09 -5.85 -6.27
CA ALA A 207 -14.00 -6.39 -7.28
C ALA A 207 -14.43 -5.37 -8.35
N ARG A 208 -14.37 -4.06 -8.04
CA ARG A 208 -14.72 -2.97 -8.97
C ARG A 208 -13.53 -2.44 -9.77
N GLN A 209 -12.34 -2.93 -9.53
CA GLN A 209 -11.18 -2.49 -10.30
C GLN A 209 -11.34 -2.81 -11.78
N PRO A 210 -10.97 -1.86 -12.67
CA PRO A 210 -10.97 -2.15 -14.09
C PRO A 210 -9.94 -3.26 -14.38
N VAL A 211 -10.39 -4.33 -15.01
CA VAL A 211 -9.49 -5.33 -15.58
C VAL A 211 -8.77 -4.67 -16.75
N SER A 212 -7.44 -4.81 -16.82
CA SER A 212 -6.70 -4.34 -17.99
C SER A 212 -7.15 -5.18 -19.21
N ASN A 213 -8.05 -4.64 -20.00
CA ASN A 213 -8.27 -5.15 -21.34
C ASN A 213 -7.06 -4.69 -22.18
N GLU A 214 -6.24 -5.63 -22.62
CA GLU A 214 -5.20 -5.40 -23.62
C GLU A 214 -5.79 -4.87 -24.91
#